data_efbe952af30babfb1e121d817b97fada
#
_entry.id   efbe952af30babfb1e121d817b97fada
#
_cell.length_a   1.000
_cell.length_b   1.000
_cell.length_c   1.000
_cell.angle_alpha   90.00
_cell.angle_beta   90.00
_cell.angle_gamma   90.00
#
_symmetry.space_group_name_H-M   'P 1'
#
loop_
_entity.id
_entity.type
_entity.pdbx_description
1 polymer ?
#
loop_
_entity_poly.entity_id
_entity_poly.type
_entity_poly.pdbx_seq_one_letter_code
_entity_poly.pdbx_strand_id
1 'polypeptide(L)'
;MRRVGELQDENQARTFHDVLVSRGIGNNAEQEDTGTFSIWVHDDDQITEAARLFALFRTSPDAPEFRDATAAAKVIRAQLVKSEGRRRSAVVDEARVGYERNFAGGGMITILLVVLTVAITVYAGFMRSSSVDRAVIDRLYISHFPYAHSGQDGPAHFLPEVRAGEVWRLITPIFLHGDFMHIIFNMMWLAQFGKFIESRFGGAKLLALVMAIGVGSNLVQYVSAEHPYFGGMSGVNYGLFGFLWMKGKFGRDQNWQMHPQTVQLMLMWMVLCFTGLLGPIANGAHVGGLVIGALLGFSSARLVPWLERTSR
;
A
#
# COMPACT_ATOMS: atom_id res chain seq x y z
N MET A 1 18.41 -12.88 20.66
CA MET A 1 19.30 -12.08 21.55
C MET A 1 19.59 -12.87 22.80
N ARG A 2 20.87 -13.00 23.19
CA ARG A 2 21.28 -13.63 24.44
C ARG A 2 22.26 -12.76 25.19
N ARG A 3 22.19 -12.80 26.54
CA ARG A 3 23.09 -12.07 27.41
C ARG A 3 24.43 -12.78 27.53
N VAL A 4 25.52 -12.06 27.31
CA VAL A 4 26.89 -12.57 27.40
C VAL A 4 27.50 -12.32 28.78
N GLY A 5 27.14 -11.22 29.44
CA GLY A 5 27.61 -10.90 30.78
C GLY A 5 27.20 -9.52 31.25
N GLU A 6 27.67 -9.14 32.43
CA GLU A 6 27.41 -7.85 33.08
C GLU A 6 28.71 -7.15 33.45
N LEU A 7 28.74 -5.81 33.30
CA LEU A 7 29.82 -4.93 33.72
C LEU A 7 29.26 -3.86 34.66
N GLN A 8 30.04 -3.42 35.63
CA GLN A 8 29.61 -2.42 36.62
C GLN A 8 29.94 -0.98 36.21
N ASP A 9 30.88 -0.81 35.32
CA ASP A 9 31.37 0.47 34.86
C ASP A 9 30.89 0.81 33.44
N GLU A 10 30.31 1.99 33.26
CA GLU A 10 29.79 2.45 31.96
C GLU A 10 30.86 2.50 30.88
N ASN A 11 32.07 2.97 31.23
CA ASN A 11 33.16 3.09 30.27
C ASN A 11 33.63 1.71 29.81
N GLN A 12 33.68 0.74 30.72
CA GLN A 12 34.01 -0.62 30.39
C GLN A 12 32.93 -1.26 29.48
N ALA A 13 31.65 -1.02 29.81
CA ALA A 13 30.54 -1.49 28.97
C ALA A 13 30.60 -0.92 27.56
N ARG A 14 30.85 0.39 27.45
CA ARG A 14 31.02 1.09 26.18
C ARG A 14 32.24 0.59 25.41
N THR A 15 33.38 0.40 26.07
CA THR A 15 34.60 -0.15 25.45
C THR A 15 34.35 -1.57 24.94
N PHE A 16 33.71 -2.42 25.75
CA PHE A 16 33.43 -3.79 25.34
C PHE A 16 32.39 -3.85 24.20
N HIS A 17 31.37 -3.00 24.22
CA HIS A 17 30.46 -2.82 23.08
C HIS A 17 31.26 -2.48 21.79
N ASP A 18 32.22 -1.56 21.88
CA ASP A 18 33.09 -1.22 20.76
C ASP A 18 33.99 -2.37 20.30
N VAL A 19 34.48 -3.19 21.23
CA VAL A 19 35.23 -4.42 20.91
C VAL A 19 34.36 -5.36 20.06
N LEU A 20 33.12 -5.62 20.47
CA LEU A 20 32.22 -6.49 19.73
C LEU A 20 31.90 -5.92 18.35
N VAL A 21 31.60 -4.62 18.25
CA VAL A 21 31.38 -3.93 16.96
C VAL A 21 32.58 -4.03 16.07
N SER A 22 33.80 -3.87 16.58
CA SER A 22 35.05 -3.96 15.79
C SER A 22 35.28 -5.37 15.21
N ARG A 23 34.68 -6.39 15.83
CA ARG A 23 34.75 -7.80 15.39
C ARG A 23 33.54 -8.20 14.54
N GLY A 24 32.64 -7.25 14.20
CA GLY A 24 31.42 -7.51 13.42
C GLY A 24 30.33 -8.24 14.20
N ILE A 25 30.40 -8.26 15.54
CA ILE A 25 29.40 -8.89 16.40
C ILE A 25 28.33 -7.87 16.77
N GLY A 26 27.11 -8.09 16.30
CA GLY A 26 25.94 -7.25 16.61
C GLY A 26 25.55 -7.38 18.08
N ASN A 27 25.54 -6.24 18.80
CA ASN A 27 25.31 -6.26 20.23
C ASN A 27 24.69 -4.96 20.75
N ASN A 28 24.06 -5.03 21.95
CA ASN A 28 23.59 -3.89 22.74
C ASN A 28 24.17 -3.94 24.15
N ALA A 29 24.44 -2.76 24.72
CA ALA A 29 24.73 -2.60 26.15
C ALA A 29 23.54 -1.86 26.76
N GLU A 30 22.86 -2.48 27.73
CA GLU A 30 21.66 -1.93 28.38
C GLU A 30 21.92 -1.74 29.86
N GLN A 31 21.55 -0.59 30.40
CA GLN A 31 21.65 -0.31 31.83
C GLN A 31 20.46 -0.95 32.56
N GLU A 32 20.76 -1.76 33.56
CA GLU A 32 19.77 -2.38 34.44
C GLU A 32 19.41 -1.43 35.60
N ASP A 33 18.27 -1.67 36.25
CA ASP A 33 17.82 -0.90 37.41
C ASP A 33 18.81 -0.95 38.59
N THR A 34 19.67 -1.96 38.61
CA THR A 34 20.75 -2.15 39.60
C THR A 34 21.98 -1.28 39.37
N GLY A 35 22.01 -0.50 38.26
CA GLY A 35 23.16 0.32 37.87
C GLY A 35 24.25 -0.46 37.14
N THR A 36 24.06 -1.75 36.86
CA THR A 36 24.97 -2.57 36.07
C THR A 36 24.60 -2.50 34.59
N PHE A 37 25.52 -2.87 33.70
CA PHE A 37 25.32 -2.88 32.24
C PHE A 37 25.36 -4.30 31.72
N SER A 38 24.21 -4.79 31.21
CA SER A 38 24.08 -6.07 30.57
C SER A 38 24.46 -5.98 29.08
N ILE A 39 25.30 -6.90 28.64
CA ILE A 39 25.72 -6.99 27.22
C ILE A 39 24.94 -8.08 26.52
N TRP A 40 24.21 -7.70 25.47
CA TRP A 40 23.35 -8.57 24.68
C TRP A 40 23.92 -8.76 23.27
N VAL A 41 23.95 -9.98 22.77
CA VAL A 41 24.36 -10.31 21.41
C VAL A 41 23.14 -10.71 20.58
N HIS A 42 23.07 -10.22 19.35
CA HIS A 42 21.90 -10.38 18.49
C HIS A 42 21.82 -11.75 17.84
N ASP A 43 22.98 -12.31 17.45
CA ASP A 43 23.10 -13.54 16.70
C ASP A 43 23.59 -14.68 17.61
N ASP A 44 22.83 -15.76 17.67
CA ASP A 44 23.13 -16.93 18.49
C ASP A 44 24.43 -17.63 18.07
N ASP A 45 24.79 -17.57 16.79
CA ASP A 45 26.03 -18.19 16.26
C ASP A 45 27.29 -17.44 16.73
N GLN A 46 27.17 -16.16 17.14
CA GLN A 46 28.28 -15.31 17.58
C GLN A 46 28.50 -15.32 19.10
N ILE A 47 27.62 -15.99 19.88
CA ILE A 47 27.65 -15.98 21.34
C ILE A 47 28.94 -16.60 21.91
N THR A 48 29.39 -17.69 21.35
CA THR A 48 30.60 -18.39 21.83
C THR A 48 31.82 -17.48 21.76
N GLU A 49 32.00 -16.79 20.67
CA GLU A 49 33.11 -15.85 20.49
C GLU A 49 32.93 -14.59 21.35
N ALA A 50 31.72 -14.06 21.47
CA ALA A 50 31.44 -12.93 22.36
C ALA A 50 31.71 -13.26 23.83
N ALA A 51 31.33 -14.47 24.30
CA ALA A 51 31.60 -14.91 25.66
C ALA A 51 33.10 -15.10 25.93
N ARG A 52 33.85 -15.63 24.96
CA ARG A 52 35.32 -15.73 25.02
C ARG A 52 35.95 -14.35 25.16
N LEU A 53 35.57 -13.40 24.34
CA LEU A 53 36.05 -12.01 24.39
C LEU A 53 35.67 -11.35 25.70
N PHE A 54 34.46 -11.59 26.22
CA PHE A 54 34.01 -11.04 27.51
C PHE A 54 34.85 -11.58 28.69
N ALA A 55 35.13 -12.88 28.73
CA ALA A 55 35.98 -13.45 29.75
C ALA A 55 37.40 -12.85 29.73
N LEU A 56 37.97 -12.63 28.54
CA LEU A 56 39.29 -12.05 28.38
C LEU A 56 39.27 -10.57 28.78
N PHE A 57 38.27 -9.81 28.39
CA PHE A 57 38.09 -8.41 28.70
C PHE A 57 37.94 -8.17 30.21
N ARG A 58 37.20 -9.04 30.91
CA ARG A 58 37.09 -8.97 32.39
C ARG A 58 38.41 -9.12 33.13
N THR A 59 39.31 -9.95 32.60
CA THR A 59 40.62 -10.22 33.24
C THR A 59 41.66 -9.15 32.84
N SER A 60 41.60 -8.61 31.65
CA SER A 60 42.59 -7.68 31.11
C SER A 60 41.93 -6.63 30.18
N PRO A 61 41.18 -5.64 30.70
CA PRO A 61 40.49 -4.65 29.88
C PRO A 61 41.44 -3.80 29.02
N ASP A 62 42.68 -3.60 29.48
CA ASP A 62 43.72 -2.80 28.83
C ASP A 62 44.62 -3.61 27.87
N ALA A 63 44.24 -4.86 27.58
CA ALA A 63 45.02 -5.69 26.68
C ALA A 63 45.18 -5.03 25.30
N PRO A 64 46.36 -5.22 24.63
CA PRO A 64 46.64 -4.58 23.32
C PRO A 64 45.56 -4.79 22.29
N GLU A 65 44.89 -5.95 22.31
CA GLU A 65 43.82 -6.33 21.37
C GLU A 65 42.54 -5.48 21.53
N PHE A 66 42.36 -4.76 22.64
CA PHE A 66 41.18 -3.93 22.91
C PHE A 66 41.45 -2.43 22.76
N ARG A 67 42.74 -2.01 22.73
CA ARG A 67 43.14 -0.57 22.74
C ARG A 67 42.59 0.19 21.52
N ASP A 68 42.58 -0.43 20.37
CA ASP A 68 42.14 0.22 19.12
C ASP A 68 40.67 -0.03 18.77
N ALA A 69 39.95 -0.78 19.63
CA ALA A 69 38.58 -1.19 19.37
C ALA A 69 37.62 0.00 19.19
N THR A 70 37.76 1.04 20.04
CA THR A 70 36.92 2.25 19.93
C THR A 70 37.17 3.00 18.62
N ALA A 71 38.43 3.12 18.19
CA ALA A 71 38.76 3.74 16.91
C ALA A 71 38.22 2.93 15.74
N ALA A 72 38.41 1.61 15.77
CA ALA A 72 37.89 0.70 14.75
C ALA A 72 36.36 0.69 14.68
N ALA A 73 35.68 0.65 15.83
CA ALA A 73 34.21 0.71 15.91
C ALA A 73 33.68 2.02 15.36
N LYS A 74 34.35 3.15 15.63
CA LYS A 74 33.97 4.47 15.07
C LYS A 74 34.01 4.47 13.54
N VAL A 75 35.06 3.88 12.94
CA VAL A 75 35.18 3.76 11.48
C VAL A 75 34.07 2.87 10.92
N ILE A 76 33.81 1.73 11.54
CA ILE A 76 32.75 0.79 11.10
C ILE A 76 31.38 1.47 11.17
N ARG A 77 31.06 2.14 12.27
CA ARG A 77 29.79 2.89 12.41
C ARG A 77 29.66 3.98 11.36
N ALA A 78 30.72 4.74 11.10
CA ALA A 78 30.72 5.76 10.04
C ALA A 78 30.49 5.15 8.66
N GLN A 79 31.06 3.98 8.36
CA GLN A 79 30.82 3.24 7.11
C GLN A 79 29.39 2.72 7.03
N LEU A 80 28.83 2.17 8.11
CA LEU A 80 27.45 1.71 8.16
C LEU A 80 26.47 2.86 7.92
N VAL A 81 26.61 4.00 8.62
CA VAL A 81 25.78 5.19 8.41
C VAL A 81 25.90 5.69 6.95
N LYS A 82 27.09 5.71 6.40
CA LYS A 82 27.32 6.11 4.99
C LYS A 82 26.69 5.12 4.00
N SER A 83 26.78 3.83 4.27
CA SER A 83 26.16 2.79 3.42
C SER A 83 24.63 2.81 3.50
N GLU A 84 24.06 3.00 4.71
CA GLU A 84 22.62 3.19 4.90
C GLU A 84 22.13 4.49 4.25
N GLY A 85 22.87 5.59 4.37
CA GLY A 85 22.59 6.85 3.68
C GLY A 85 22.59 6.67 2.16
N ARG A 86 23.59 5.99 1.60
CA ARG A 86 23.65 5.65 0.16
C ARG A 86 22.49 4.73 -0.25
N ARG A 87 22.15 3.73 0.56
CA ARG A 87 21.03 2.83 0.30
C ARG A 87 19.69 3.57 0.33
N ARG A 88 19.49 4.48 1.30
CA ARG A 88 18.31 5.35 1.35
C ARG A 88 18.24 6.30 0.15
N SER A 89 19.35 6.93 -0.21
CA SER A 89 19.42 7.80 -1.40
C SER A 89 19.16 7.02 -2.68
N ALA A 90 19.76 5.84 -2.85
CA ALA A 90 19.51 5.00 -4.02
C ALA A 90 18.03 4.57 -4.13
N VAL A 91 17.39 4.20 -3.01
CA VAL A 91 15.95 3.86 -2.98
C VAL A 91 15.09 5.08 -3.32
N VAL A 92 15.45 6.27 -2.83
CA VAL A 92 14.74 7.52 -3.15
C VAL A 92 14.96 7.92 -4.60
N ASP A 93 16.19 7.78 -5.11
CA ASP A 93 16.54 8.10 -6.50
C ASP A 93 15.93 7.08 -7.48
N GLU A 94 15.91 5.78 -7.16
CA GLU A 94 15.17 4.79 -7.95
C GLU A 94 13.66 5.04 -7.94
N ALA A 95 13.10 5.39 -6.79
CA ALA A 95 11.68 5.75 -6.69
C ALA A 95 11.38 7.03 -7.49
N ARG A 96 12.27 8.03 -7.45
CA ARG A 96 12.16 9.28 -8.19
C ARG A 96 12.35 9.08 -9.69
N VAL A 97 13.36 8.36 -10.10
CA VAL A 97 13.63 8.02 -11.53
C VAL A 97 12.51 7.11 -12.05
N GLY A 98 12.02 6.17 -11.25
CA GLY A 98 10.85 5.35 -11.57
C GLY A 98 9.59 6.19 -11.71
N TYR A 99 9.39 7.18 -10.84
CA TYR A 99 8.30 8.13 -10.90
C TYR A 99 8.40 9.02 -12.16
N GLU A 100 9.54 9.66 -12.40
CA GLU A 100 9.75 10.53 -13.57
C GLU A 100 9.66 9.75 -14.91
N ARG A 101 10.17 8.54 -14.97
CA ARG A 101 10.10 7.65 -16.14
C ARG A 101 8.67 7.18 -16.42
N ASN A 102 7.87 6.93 -15.38
CA ASN A 102 6.47 6.55 -15.49
C ASN A 102 5.57 7.73 -15.87
N PHE A 103 5.95 8.97 -15.50
CA PHE A 103 5.24 10.19 -15.92
C PHE A 103 5.61 10.65 -17.32
N ALA A 104 6.83 10.40 -17.80
CA ALA A 104 7.24 10.69 -19.18
C ALA A 104 6.59 9.72 -20.21
N GLY A 105 6.15 8.56 -19.78
CA GLY A 105 5.49 7.54 -20.61
C GLY A 105 3.99 7.70 -20.83
N GLY A 106 3.42 8.88 -20.52
CA GLY A 106 2.16 9.36 -21.12
C GLY A 106 0.85 8.66 -20.79
N GLY A 107 0.71 7.79 -19.83
CA GLY A 107 -0.54 7.15 -19.34
C GLY A 107 -1.85 7.59 -20.01
N MET A 108 -1.99 7.38 -21.31
CA MET A 108 -3.09 7.96 -22.13
C MET A 108 -4.47 7.49 -21.64
N ILE A 109 -4.62 6.22 -21.31
CA ILE A 109 -5.90 5.68 -20.79
C ILE A 109 -6.21 6.28 -19.41
N THR A 110 -5.20 6.42 -18.55
CA THR A 110 -5.36 7.09 -17.25
C THR A 110 -5.82 8.53 -17.42
N ILE A 111 -5.20 9.29 -18.33
CA ILE A 111 -5.57 10.67 -18.61
C ILE A 111 -7.01 10.74 -19.15
N LEU A 112 -7.36 9.87 -20.09
CA LEU A 112 -8.72 9.80 -20.64
C LEU A 112 -9.76 9.50 -19.56
N LEU A 113 -9.48 8.55 -18.66
CA LEU A 113 -10.37 8.26 -17.53
C LEU A 113 -10.52 9.43 -16.57
N VAL A 114 -9.43 10.15 -16.27
CA VAL A 114 -9.47 11.36 -15.44
C VAL A 114 -10.30 12.46 -16.12
N VAL A 115 -10.02 12.77 -17.38
CA VAL A 115 -10.74 13.81 -18.15
C VAL A 115 -12.22 13.47 -18.27
N LEU A 116 -12.56 12.22 -18.61
CA LEU A 116 -13.94 11.74 -18.70
C LEU A 116 -14.66 11.87 -17.36
N THR A 117 -14.02 11.46 -16.26
CA THR A 117 -14.62 11.55 -14.92
C THR A 117 -14.87 13.00 -14.52
N VAL A 118 -13.90 13.88 -14.74
CA VAL A 118 -14.05 15.31 -14.46
C VAL A 118 -15.17 15.91 -15.31
N ALA A 119 -15.19 15.62 -16.61
CA ALA A 119 -16.21 16.16 -17.52
C ALA A 119 -17.63 15.72 -17.11
N ILE A 120 -17.82 14.42 -16.78
CA ILE A 120 -19.12 13.90 -16.33
C ILE A 120 -19.51 14.52 -14.98
N THR A 121 -18.58 14.63 -14.03
CA THR A 121 -18.86 15.22 -12.71
C THR A 121 -19.26 16.68 -12.82
N VAL A 122 -18.55 17.48 -13.64
CA VAL A 122 -18.87 18.90 -13.87
C VAL A 122 -20.23 19.02 -14.57
N TYR A 123 -20.49 18.21 -15.59
CA TYR A 123 -21.78 18.16 -16.29
C TYR A 123 -22.93 17.78 -15.34
N ALA A 124 -22.73 16.78 -14.49
CA ALA A 124 -23.71 16.36 -13.47
C ALA A 124 -23.86 17.33 -12.30
N GLY A 125 -23.10 18.45 -12.28
CA GLY A 125 -23.19 19.49 -11.23
C GLY A 125 -22.92 18.93 -9.83
N PHE A 126 -21.97 18.02 -9.69
CA PHE A 126 -21.65 17.36 -8.43
C PHE A 126 -22.87 16.66 -7.80
N MET A 127 -23.69 16.03 -8.62
CA MET A 127 -24.92 15.32 -8.21
C MET A 127 -25.97 16.27 -7.54
N ARG A 128 -25.79 17.59 -7.65
CA ARG A 128 -26.61 18.61 -6.97
C ARG A 128 -27.39 19.52 -7.91
N SER A 129 -27.13 19.47 -9.24
CA SER A 129 -27.64 20.46 -10.14
C SER A 129 -29.14 20.30 -10.41
N SER A 130 -29.86 21.43 -10.30
CA SER A 130 -31.23 21.60 -10.80
C SER A 130 -31.27 21.99 -12.28
N SER A 131 -30.11 22.31 -12.89
CA SER A 131 -29.99 22.84 -14.23
C SER A 131 -29.63 21.83 -15.32
N VAL A 132 -29.10 20.68 -14.92
CA VAL A 132 -28.85 19.54 -15.82
C VAL A 132 -30.10 18.66 -15.84
N ASP A 133 -30.48 18.18 -17.02
CA ASP A 133 -31.57 17.23 -17.14
C ASP A 133 -31.39 16.07 -16.17
N ARG A 134 -32.15 16.08 -15.07
CA ARG A 134 -32.10 15.06 -14.01
C ARG A 134 -32.24 13.67 -14.59
N ALA A 135 -32.99 13.51 -15.68
CA ALA A 135 -33.16 12.26 -16.39
C ALA A 135 -31.84 11.69 -16.94
N VAL A 136 -30.86 12.54 -17.29
CA VAL A 136 -29.54 12.08 -17.77
C VAL A 136 -28.71 11.55 -16.60
N ILE A 137 -28.68 12.28 -15.48
CA ILE A 137 -27.95 11.84 -14.27
C ILE A 137 -28.53 10.56 -13.72
N ASP A 138 -29.85 10.44 -13.72
CA ASP A 138 -30.55 9.25 -13.24
C ASP A 138 -30.19 8.00 -14.06
N ARG A 139 -29.87 8.14 -15.36
CA ARG A 139 -29.39 7.04 -16.21
C ARG A 139 -27.95 6.62 -15.89
N LEU A 140 -27.20 7.39 -15.12
CA LEU A 140 -25.83 7.06 -14.72
C LEU A 140 -25.74 6.33 -13.38
N TYR A 141 -26.80 6.37 -12.54
CA TYR A 141 -26.87 5.56 -11.33
C TYR A 141 -27.13 4.09 -11.68
N ILE A 142 -26.72 3.18 -10.77
CA ILE A 142 -26.81 1.74 -11.01
C ILE A 142 -28.27 1.26 -11.19
N SER A 143 -29.20 1.85 -10.45
CA SER A 143 -30.63 1.57 -10.52
C SER A 143 -31.41 2.74 -9.89
N HIS A 144 -32.70 2.81 -10.13
CA HIS A 144 -33.63 3.69 -9.41
C HIS A 144 -34.25 2.97 -8.19
N PHE A 145 -34.12 1.65 -8.12
CA PHE A 145 -34.75 0.82 -7.10
C PHE A 145 -33.71 0.30 -6.09
N PRO A 146 -33.93 0.50 -4.78
CA PRO A 146 -33.08 -0.07 -3.74
C PRO A 146 -33.16 -1.60 -3.75
N TYR A 147 -32.00 -2.25 -3.54
CA TYR A 147 -31.93 -3.71 -3.41
C TYR A 147 -32.74 -4.23 -2.22
N ALA A 148 -32.73 -3.49 -1.09
CA ALA A 148 -33.41 -3.87 0.14
C ALA A 148 -34.95 -4.06 -0.04
N HIS A 149 -35.54 -3.39 -1.01
CA HIS A 149 -36.97 -3.54 -1.33
C HIS A 149 -37.24 -4.65 -2.34
N SER A 150 -36.23 -5.15 -3.05
CA SER A 150 -36.36 -6.25 -4.01
C SER A 150 -36.69 -7.60 -3.35
N GLY A 151 -36.40 -7.74 -2.05
CA GLY A 151 -36.71 -8.96 -1.28
C GLY A 151 -38.20 -9.21 -1.05
N GLN A 152 -39.06 -8.19 -1.13
CA GLN A 152 -40.51 -8.35 -1.02
C GLN A 152 -41.16 -8.75 -2.36
N ASP A 153 -40.54 -8.39 -3.49
CA ASP A 153 -41.08 -8.60 -4.83
C ASP A 153 -40.31 -9.68 -5.63
N GLY A 154 -39.34 -10.35 -5.00
CA GLY A 154 -38.55 -11.44 -5.60
C GLY A 154 -37.41 -11.00 -6.55
N PRO A 155 -36.71 -11.97 -7.18
CA PRO A 155 -35.54 -11.69 -8.03
C PRO A 155 -35.83 -10.84 -9.26
N ALA A 156 -37.08 -10.60 -9.59
CA ALA A 156 -37.50 -9.78 -10.72
C ALA A 156 -37.07 -8.31 -10.60
N HIS A 157 -36.89 -7.82 -9.38
CA HIS A 157 -36.52 -6.42 -9.11
C HIS A 157 -35.00 -6.18 -8.94
N PHE A 158 -34.16 -7.20 -9.10
CA PHE A 158 -32.71 -7.03 -9.07
C PHE A 158 -32.25 -6.39 -10.39
N LEU A 159 -31.77 -5.13 -10.30
CA LEU A 159 -31.26 -4.33 -11.43
C LEU A 159 -32.22 -4.32 -12.64
N PRO A 160 -33.47 -3.87 -12.48
CA PRO A 160 -34.48 -3.99 -13.54
C PRO A 160 -34.09 -3.25 -14.81
N GLU A 161 -33.41 -2.09 -14.71
CA GLU A 161 -32.98 -1.29 -15.86
C GLU A 161 -31.84 -2.02 -16.62
N VAL A 162 -30.91 -2.66 -15.91
CA VAL A 162 -29.85 -3.45 -16.54
C VAL A 162 -30.44 -4.65 -17.27
N ARG A 163 -31.44 -5.30 -16.69
CA ARG A 163 -32.19 -6.40 -17.34
C ARG A 163 -33.00 -5.94 -18.55
N ALA A 164 -33.42 -4.67 -18.55
CA ALA A 164 -34.07 -4.04 -19.71
C ALA A 164 -33.06 -3.60 -20.79
N GLY A 165 -31.76 -3.86 -20.61
CA GLY A 165 -30.70 -3.57 -21.58
C GLY A 165 -29.82 -2.36 -21.26
N GLU A 166 -30.05 -1.62 -20.15
CA GLU A 166 -29.24 -0.47 -19.74
C GLU A 166 -27.94 -0.92 -19.04
N VAL A 167 -27.15 -1.76 -19.71
CA VAL A 167 -25.96 -2.42 -19.13
C VAL A 167 -24.84 -1.46 -18.71
N TRP A 168 -24.81 -0.25 -19.26
CA TRP A 168 -23.84 0.77 -18.87
C TRP A 168 -23.96 1.17 -17.40
N ARG A 169 -25.14 1.06 -16.77
CA ARG A 169 -25.38 1.34 -15.37
C ARG A 169 -24.52 0.53 -14.42
N LEU A 170 -24.01 -0.62 -14.84
CA LEU A 170 -23.07 -1.41 -14.04
C LEU A 170 -21.75 -0.69 -13.79
N ILE A 171 -21.35 0.21 -14.72
CA ILE A 171 -20.06 0.89 -14.65
C ILE A 171 -20.18 2.41 -14.42
N THR A 172 -21.22 3.04 -14.93
CA THR A 172 -21.33 4.52 -14.95
C THR A 172 -21.29 5.19 -13.58
N PRO A 173 -21.72 4.59 -12.46
CA PRO A 173 -21.61 5.22 -11.15
C PRO A 173 -20.18 5.64 -10.77
N ILE A 174 -19.13 4.97 -11.31
CA ILE A 174 -17.75 5.33 -10.98
C ILE A 174 -17.38 6.75 -11.41
N PHE A 175 -18.11 7.34 -12.37
CA PHE A 175 -17.87 8.69 -12.89
C PHE A 175 -18.61 9.79 -12.13
N LEU A 176 -19.55 9.46 -11.23
CA LEU A 176 -20.34 10.41 -10.48
C LEU A 176 -19.65 10.79 -9.17
N HIS A 177 -19.52 12.09 -8.86
CA HIS A 177 -18.91 12.58 -7.62
C HIS A 177 -19.79 13.63 -6.96
N GLY A 178 -19.95 13.54 -5.64
CA GLY A 178 -20.86 14.39 -4.88
C GLY A 178 -20.30 15.75 -4.50
N ASP A 179 -18.96 15.91 -4.44
CA ASP A 179 -18.30 17.15 -4.04
C ASP A 179 -16.87 17.25 -4.62
N PHE A 180 -16.31 18.46 -4.46
CA PHE A 180 -15.02 18.82 -5.03
C PHE A 180 -13.84 18.04 -4.39
N MET A 181 -13.86 17.83 -3.09
CA MET A 181 -12.79 17.08 -2.41
C MET A 181 -12.84 15.60 -2.80
N HIS A 182 -14.05 15.06 -2.92
CA HIS A 182 -14.26 13.69 -3.35
C HIS A 182 -13.64 13.42 -4.73
N ILE A 183 -13.88 14.30 -5.74
CA ILE A 183 -13.28 14.09 -7.06
C ILE A 183 -11.76 14.30 -7.06
N ILE A 184 -11.23 15.30 -6.33
CA ILE A 184 -9.78 15.56 -6.28
C ILE A 184 -9.04 14.33 -5.75
N PHE A 185 -9.44 13.79 -4.58
CA PHE A 185 -8.79 12.62 -4.01
C PHE A 185 -8.90 11.40 -4.92
N ASN A 186 -10.06 11.21 -5.56
CA ASN A 186 -10.22 10.12 -6.51
C ASN A 186 -9.31 10.25 -7.72
N MET A 187 -9.22 11.43 -8.32
CA MET A 187 -8.36 11.65 -9.50
C MET A 187 -6.88 11.57 -9.15
N MET A 188 -6.48 12.01 -7.98
CA MET A 188 -5.11 11.84 -7.49
C MET A 188 -4.72 10.36 -7.41
N TRP A 189 -5.54 9.53 -6.78
CA TRP A 189 -5.27 8.09 -6.66
C TRP A 189 -5.37 7.36 -8.00
N LEU A 190 -6.35 7.71 -8.84
CA LEU A 190 -6.46 7.16 -10.19
C LEU A 190 -5.23 7.51 -11.03
N ALA A 191 -4.76 8.75 -10.98
CA ALA A 191 -3.54 9.18 -11.68
C ALA A 191 -2.31 8.41 -11.18
N GLN A 192 -2.19 8.19 -9.88
CA GLN A 192 -1.05 7.48 -9.30
C GLN A 192 -1.06 5.98 -9.63
N PHE A 193 -2.14 5.27 -9.31
CA PHE A 193 -2.22 3.82 -9.53
C PHE A 193 -2.43 3.48 -11.00
N GLY A 194 -3.25 4.25 -11.71
CA GLY A 194 -3.55 4.05 -13.11
C GLY A 194 -2.31 4.19 -13.99
N LYS A 195 -1.58 5.31 -13.87
CA LYS A 195 -0.33 5.50 -14.64
C LYS A 195 0.70 4.41 -14.34
N PHE A 196 0.83 4.01 -13.08
CA PHE A 196 1.74 2.94 -12.70
C PHE A 196 1.36 1.61 -13.38
N ILE A 197 0.08 1.22 -13.35
CA ILE A 197 -0.41 0.00 -14.00
C ILE A 197 -0.27 0.12 -15.53
N GLU A 198 -0.66 1.25 -16.10
CA GLU A 198 -0.61 1.47 -17.54
C GLU A 198 0.82 1.41 -18.09
N SER A 199 1.79 2.01 -17.39
CA SER A 199 3.20 1.98 -17.78
C SER A 199 3.82 0.59 -17.75
N ARG A 200 3.30 -0.32 -16.92
CA ARG A 200 3.86 -1.66 -16.73
C ARG A 200 3.12 -2.76 -17.47
N PHE A 201 1.81 -2.60 -17.66
CA PHE A 201 0.95 -3.63 -18.24
C PHE A 201 0.21 -3.16 -19.49
N GLY A 202 0.36 -1.88 -19.85
CA GLY A 202 -0.38 -1.26 -20.95
C GLY A 202 -1.80 -0.83 -20.59
N GLY A 203 -2.35 0.06 -21.43
CA GLY A 203 -3.68 0.65 -21.22
C GLY A 203 -4.82 -0.35 -21.28
N ALA A 204 -4.72 -1.38 -22.11
CA ALA A 204 -5.75 -2.42 -22.20
C ALA A 204 -5.92 -3.19 -20.87
N LYS A 205 -4.82 -3.48 -20.17
CA LYS A 205 -4.87 -4.12 -18.86
C LYS A 205 -5.46 -3.21 -17.80
N LEU A 206 -5.09 -1.93 -17.81
CA LEU A 206 -5.69 -0.94 -16.92
C LEU A 206 -7.20 -0.86 -17.13
N LEU A 207 -7.65 -0.74 -18.38
CA LEU A 207 -9.07 -0.67 -18.70
C LEU A 207 -9.82 -1.93 -18.25
N ALA A 208 -9.25 -3.11 -18.48
CA ALA A 208 -9.84 -4.37 -18.03
C ALA A 208 -9.98 -4.43 -16.50
N LEU A 209 -8.98 -3.94 -15.75
CA LEU A 209 -9.04 -3.84 -14.28
C LEU A 209 -10.11 -2.84 -13.85
N VAL A 210 -10.16 -1.65 -14.45
CA VAL A 210 -11.16 -0.63 -14.14
C VAL A 210 -12.57 -1.17 -14.37
N MET A 211 -12.80 -1.87 -15.49
CA MET A 211 -14.10 -2.49 -15.80
C MET A 211 -14.47 -3.59 -14.80
N ALA A 212 -13.57 -4.54 -14.54
CA ALA A 212 -13.85 -5.66 -13.64
C ALA A 212 -14.09 -5.19 -12.18
N ILE A 213 -13.22 -4.30 -11.70
CA ILE A 213 -13.32 -3.76 -10.34
C ILE A 213 -14.51 -2.81 -10.21
N GLY A 214 -14.72 -1.93 -11.20
CA GLY A 214 -15.82 -0.97 -11.20
C GLY A 214 -17.17 -1.65 -11.18
N VAL A 215 -17.41 -2.61 -12.07
CA VAL A 215 -18.65 -3.40 -12.08
C VAL A 215 -18.80 -4.15 -10.76
N GLY A 216 -17.77 -4.87 -10.31
CA GLY A 216 -17.87 -5.67 -9.08
C GLY A 216 -18.09 -4.82 -7.83
N SER A 217 -17.37 -3.69 -7.69
CA SER A 217 -17.54 -2.79 -6.54
C SER A 217 -18.90 -2.11 -6.53
N ASN A 218 -19.44 -1.72 -7.69
CA ASN A 218 -20.78 -1.16 -7.80
C ASN A 218 -21.86 -2.19 -7.43
N LEU A 219 -21.69 -3.45 -7.82
CA LEU A 219 -22.62 -4.53 -7.42
C LEU A 219 -22.58 -4.77 -5.91
N VAL A 220 -21.38 -4.83 -5.31
CA VAL A 220 -21.25 -4.96 -3.85
C VAL A 220 -21.94 -3.78 -3.14
N GLN A 221 -21.71 -2.55 -3.61
CA GLN A 221 -22.38 -1.38 -3.03
C GLN A 221 -23.91 -1.46 -3.17
N TYR A 222 -24.40 -1.86 -4.35
CA TYR A 222 -25.83 -1.94 -4.59
C TYR A 222 -26.53 -2.91 -3.64
N VAL A 223 -25.94 -4.07 -3.37
CA VAL A 223 -26.52 -5.06 -2.45
C VAL A 223 -26.35 -4.72 -0.98
N SER A 224 -25.38 -3.86 -0.63
CA SER A 224 -25.11 -3.45 0.76
C SER A 224 -25.72 -2.10 1.15
N ALA A 225 -26.24 -1.33 0.20
CA ALA A 225 -26.76 0.00 0.43
C ALA A 225 -28.30 0.00 0.58
N GLU A 226 -28.78 0.93 1.39
CA GLU A 226 -30.24 1.17 1.57
C GLU A 226 -30.86 1.86 0.33
N HIS A 227 -30.06 2.56 -0.47
CA HIS A 227 -30.49 3.27 -1.66
C HIS A 227 -29.47 3.17 -2.80
N PRO A 228 -29.91 3.23 -4.07
CA PRO A 228 -29.04 3.01 -5.24
C PRO A 228 -28.26 4.26 -5.69
N TYR A 229 -28.46 5.40 -5.03
CA TYR A 229 -27.88 6.69 -5.41
C TYR A 229 -26.49 6.87 -4.79
N PHE A 230 -25.50 6.23 -5.40
CA PHE A 230 -24.10 6.34 -5.01
C PHE A 230 -23.23 6.55 -6.26
N GLY A 231 -22.00 7.00 -6.03
CA GLY A 231 -21.02 7.18 -7.10
C GLY A 231 -19.63 7.40 -6.55
N GLY A 232 -18.66 7.37 -7.45
CA GLY A 232 -17.25 7.64 -7.16
C GLY A 232 -16.30 6.61 -7.71
N MET A 233 -15.13 7.07 -8.13
CA MET A 233 -14.03 6.24 -8.61
C MET A 233 -13.33 5.48 -7.46
N SER A 234 -13.71 5.72 -6.21
CA SER A 234 -13.03 5.21 -5.03
C SER A 234 -13.03 3.68 -4.94
N GLY A 235 -14.11 3.01 -5.32
CA GLY A 235 -14.15 1.55 -5.41
C GLY A 235 -13.09 1.00 -6.37
N VAL A 236 -12.94 1.63 -7.54
CA VAL A 236 -11.88 1.32 -8.50
C VAL A 236 -10.50 1.59 -7.91
N ASN A 237 -10.29 2.75 -7.28
CA ASN A 237 -9.01 3.11 -6.68
C ASN A 237 -8.59 2.12 -5.59
N TYR A 238 -9.50 1.70 -4.71
CA TYR A 238 -9.23 0.65 -3.74
C TYR A 238 -8.92 -0.70 -4.39
N GLY A 239 -9.55 -1.00 -5.51
CA GLY A 239 -9.26 -2.21 -6.27
C GLY A 239 -7.89 -2.16 -6.95
N LEU A 240 -7.51 -1.05 -7.59
CA LEU A 240 -6.17 -0.85 -8.15
C LEU A 240 -5.10 -0.91 -7.05
N PHE A 241 -5.35 -0.28 -5.90
CA PHE A 241 -4.52 -0.42 -4.71
C PHE A 241 -4.37 -1.89 -4.29
N GLY A 242 -5.46 -2.62 -4.12
CA GLY A 242 -5.46 -4.04 -3.75
C GLY A 242 -4.70 -4.91 -4.74
N PHE A 243 -4.88 -4.66 -6.04
CA PHE A 243 -4.16 -5.34 -7.12
C PHE A 243 -2.65 -5.15 -6.99
N LEU A 244 -2.19 -3.91 -6.86
CA LEU A 244 -0.78 -3.58 -6.73
C LEU A 244 -0.18 -4.13 -5.44
N TRP A 245 -0.90 -3.99 -4.33
CA TRP A 245 -0.43 -4.45 -3.02
C TRP A 245 -0.22 -5.96 -3.00
N MET A 246 -1.21 -6.74 -3.45
CA MET A 246 -1.10 -8.21 -3.46
C MET A 246 -0.10 -8.70 -4.51
N LYS A 247 -0.05 -8.06 -5.68
CA LYS A 247 0.93 -8.39 -6.70
C LYS A 247 2.36 -8.11 -6.22
N GLY A 248 2.59 -6.99 -5.52
CA GLY A 248 3.89 -6.66 -4.94
C GLY A 248 4.30 -7.61 -3.81
N LYS A 249 3.35 -7.98 -2.93
CA LYS A 249 3.61 -8.84 -1.78
C LYS A 249 3.90 -10.30 -2.16
N PHE A 250 3.23 -10.84 -3.17
CA PHE A 250 3.29 -12.25 -3.54
C PHE A 250 3.98 -12.51 -4.90
N GLY A 251 4.30 -11.45 -5.65
CA GLY A 251 5.07 -11.54 -6.86
C GLY A 251 6.57 -11.74 -6.61
N ARG A 252 7.27 -12.26 -7.63
CA ARG A 252 8.71 -12.50 -7.56
C ARG A 252 9.56 -11.25 -7.83
N ASP A 253 8.98 -10.28 -8.53
CA ASP A 253 9.65 -9.03 -8.90
C ASP A 253 9.49 -8.00 -7.77
N GLN A 254 10.59 -7.65 -7.13
CA GLN A 254 10.63 -6.69 -6.02
C GLN A 254 10.30 -5.24 -6.45
N ASN A 255 10.37 -4.93 -7.74
CA ASN A 255 10.02 -3.62 -8.28
C ASN A 255 8.51 -3.29 -8.18
N TRP A 256 7.70 -4.23 -7.68
CA TRP A 256 6.26 -4.08 -7.47
C TRP A 256 5.88 -3.74 -6.04
N GLN A 257 6.85 -3.65 -5.13
CA GLN A 257 6.56 -3.38 -3.74
C GLN A 257 6.02 -1.95 -3.57
N MET A 258 4.80 -1.88 -3.09
CA MET A 258 4.18 -0.61 -2.72
C MET A 258 4.84 -0.08 -1.44
N HIS A 259 5.07 1.23 -1.40
CA HIS A 259 5.66 1.85 -0.22
C HIS A 259 4.77 1.61 1.02
N PRO A 260 5.32 1.17 2.17
CA PRO A 260 4.53 0.87 3.36
C PRO A 260 3.62 2.02 3.82
N GLN A 261 4.08 3.27 3.68
CA GLN A 261 3.29 4.44 4.02
C GLN A 261 2.04 4.59 3.14
N THR A 262 2.11 4.24 1.85
CA THR A 262 0.94 4.25 0.96
C THR A 262 -0.08 3.20 1.41
N VAL A 263 0.38 2.02 1.78
CA VAL A 263 -0.50 0.95 2.32
C VAL A 263 -1.17 1.41 3.60
N GLN A 264 -0.40 1.95 4.56
CA GLN A 264 -0.92 2.47 5.82
C GLN A 264 -1.94 3.59 5.60
N LEU A 265 -1.63 4.55 4.71
CA LEU A 265 -2.52 5.67 4.39
C LEU A 265 -3.85 5.17 3.79
N MET A 266 -3.81 4.26 2.82
CA MET A 266 -5.02 3.71 2.19
C MET A 266 -5.88 2.94 3.18
N LEU A 267 -5.28 2.13 4.06
CA LEU A 267 -6.01 1.38 5.08
C LEU A 267 -6.58 2.31 6.17
N MET A 268 -5.81 3.30 6.62
CA MET A 268 -6.29 4.31 7.58
C MET A 268 -7.44 5.12 7.00
N TRP A 269 -7.35 5.52 5.73
CA TRP A 269 -8.42 6.24 5.04
C TRP A 269 -9.69 5.38 4.92
N MET A 270 -9.54 4.07 4.65
CA MET A 270 -10.67 3.15 4.66
C MET A 270 -11.37 3.12 6.02
N VAL A 271 -10.59 2.98 7.12
CA VAL A 271 -11.15 3.01 8.48
C VAL A 271 -11.89 4.32 8.74
N LEU A 272 -11.31 5.47 8.34
CA LEU A 272 -11.93 6.77 8.48
C LEU A 272 -13.29 6.86 7.74
N CYS A 273 -13.40 6.25 6.56
CA CYS A 273 -14.65 6.20 5.80
C CYS A 273 -15.80 5.49 6.56
N PHE A 274 -15.48 4.53 7.43
CA PHE A 274 -16.47 3.82 8.25
C PHE A 274 -16.93 4.58 9.49
N THR A 275 -16.23 5.65 9.89
CA THR A 275 -16.58 6.41 11.11
C THR A 275 -17.81 7.29 10.95
N GLY A 276 -18.27 7.54 9.72
CA GLY A 276 -19.35 8.50 9.44
C GLY A 276 -18.92 9.98 9.49
N LEU A 277 -17.69 10.29 9.90
CA LEU A 277 -17.18 11.68 9.99
C LEU A 277 -17.13 12.41 8.65
N LEU A 278 -16.98 11.66 7.56
CA LEU A 278 -16.89 12.19 6.21
C LEU A 278 -18.26 12.23 5.49
N GLY A 279 -19.35 11.97 6.21
CA GLY A 279 -20.70 11.87 5.63
C GLY A 279 -21.00 10.48 5.02
N PRO A 280 -22.05 10.36 4.20
CA PRO A 280 -22.46 9.09 3.60
C PRO A 280 -21.45 8.67 2.51
N ILE A 281 -20.74 7.57 2.77
CA ILE A 281 -19.73 7.01 1.88
C ILE A 281 -20.15 5.62 1.41
N ALA A 282 -19.87 5.31 0.15
CA ALA A 282 -20.13 4.02 -0.47
C ALA A 282 -19.11 2.95 0.01
N ASN A 283 -19.14 2.60 1.29
CA ASN A 283 -18.19 1.70 1.95
C ASN A 283 -18.21 0.28 1.35
N GLY A 284 -19.37 -0.19 0.89
CA GLY A 284 -19.48 -1.45 0.17
C GLY A 284 -18.64 -1.47 -1.10
N ALA A 285 -18.60 -0.36 -1.85
CA ALA A 285 -17.75 -0.24 -3.04
C ALA A 285 -16.26 -0.26 -2.67
N HIS A 286 -15.86 0.38 -1.56
CA HIS A 286 -14.46 0.38 -1.11
C HIS A 286 -13.98 -1.04 -0.78
N VAL A 287 -14.74 -1.76 0.05
CA VAL A 287 -14.40 -3.13 0.45
C VAL A 287 -14.47 -4.07 -0.75
N GLY A 288 -15.54 -4.01 -1.54
CA GLY A 288 -15.70 -4.82 -2.74
C GLY A 288 -14.57 -4.61 -3.73
N GLY A 289 -14.23 -3.34 -3.99
CA GLY A 289 -13.11 -2.98 -4.86
C GLY A 289 -11.78 -3.55 -4.34
N LEU A 290 -11.45 -3.31 -3.06
CA LEU A 290 -10.23 -3.82 -2.44
C LEU A 290 -10.12 -5.34 -2.56
N VAL A 291 -11.18 -6.07 -2.23
CA VAL A 291 -11.19 -7.55 -2.26
C VAL A 291 -11.00 -8.06 -3.70
N ILE A 292 -11.77 -7.53 -4.65
CA ILE A 292 -11.68 -7.94 -6.05
C ILE A 292 -10.28 -7.64 -6.60
N GLY A 293 -9.77 -6.43 -6.37
CA GLY A 293 -8.43 -6.05 -6.81
C GLY A 293 -7.34 -6.92 -6.17
N ALA A 294 -7.44 -7.20 -4.87
CA ALA A 294 -6.50 -8.06 -4.15
C ALA A 294 -6.48 -9.49 -4.72
N LEU A 295 -7.65 -10.07 -5.01
CA LEU A 295 -7.75 -11.39 -5.63
C LEU A 295 -7.14 -11.40 -7.03
N LEU A 296 -7.42 -10.40 -7.86
CA LEU A 296 -6.81 -10.27 -9.19
C LEU A 296 -5.30 -10.08 -9.13
N GLY A 297 -4.80 -9.30 -8.15
CA GLY A 297 -3.36 -9.09 -7.92
C GLY A 297 -2.67 -10.36 -7.47
N PHE A 298 -3.25 -11.07 -6.50
CA PHE A 298 -2.73 -12.36 -6.01
C PHE A 298 -2.69 -13.40 -7.13
N SER A 299 -3.79 -13.55 -7.88
CA SER A 299 -3.85 -14.48 -9.01
C SER A 299 -2.82 -14.13 -10.08
N SER A 300 -2.67 -12.85 -10.42
CA SER A 300 -1.64 -12.39 -11.36
C SER A 300 -0.21 -12.66 -10.88
N ALA A 301 0.03 -12.62 -9.56
CA ALA A 301 1.34 -12.91 -8.98
C ALA A 301 1.71 -14.41 -9.02
N ARG A 302 0.73 -15.31 -8.94
CA ARG A 302 0.93 -16.75 -8.80
C ARG A 302 0.75 -17.53 -10.10
N LEU A 303 -0.25 -17.19 -10.89
CA LEU A 303 -0.63 -17.96 -12.09
C LEU A 303 0.21 -17.61 -13.32
N VAL A 304 0.54 -16.35 -13.55
CA VAL A 304 1.32 -15.94 -14.73
C VAL A 304 2.71 -16.59 -14.76
N PRO A 305 3.49 -16.65 -13.68
CA PRO A 305 4.78 -17.36 -13.67
C PRO A 305 4.67 -18.87 -13.87
N TRP A 306 3.50 -19.47 -13.61
CA TRP A 306 3.27 -20.91 -13.86
C TRP A 306 3.00 -21.17 -15.36
N LEU A 307 2.18 -20.32 -16.00
CA LEU A 307 1.89 -20.40 -17.44
C LEU A 307 3.13 -20.20 -18.31
N GLU A 308 4.03 -19.27 -17.93
CA GLU A 308 5.29 -19.05 -18.64
C GLU A 308 6.27 -20.24 -18.52
N ARG A 309 6.16 -21.08 -17.48
CA ARG A 309 6.98 -22.29 -17.34
C ARG A 309 6.46 -23.48 -18.14
N THR A 310 5.17 -23.55 -18.37
CA THR A 310 4.53 -24.67 -19.12
C THR A 310 4.57 -24.42 -20.63
N SER A 311 4.94 -23.21 -21.07
CA SER A 311 5.10 -22.85 -22.49
C SER A 311 6.54 -22.92 -23.00
N ARG A 312 7.50 -23.32 -22.16
CA ARG A 312 8.89 -23.64 -22.52
C ARG A 312 9.12 -25.14 -22.43
#